data_7f4227ae63ee5b131cb292257f47abb3
#
_entry.id   7f4227ae63ee5b131cb292257f47abb3
#
_cell.length_a   1.000
_cell.length_b   1.000
_cell.length_c   1.000
_cell.angle_alpha   90.00
_cell.angle_beta   90.00
_cell.angle_gamma   90.00
#
_symmetry.space_group_name_H-M   'P 1'
#
loop_
_entity.id
_entity.type
_entity.pdbx_description
1 polymer ?
#
loop_
_entity_poly.entity_id
_entity_poly.type
_entity_poly.pdbx_seq_one_letter_code
_entity_poly.pdbx_strand_id
1 'polypeptide(L)'
;QDSSSAASDVYKRQALMITYPSTHGVFESDILKITNIIHNHGGQVYMDGANMNAQVGLTNPKIIGADVCHLNLHKTFAIPHGGGGPGVGPICVSKHLSPFLPTNPVIKTGGDKAIPAISAAPFGSALACIISYGYISMLGASGLRNATKIAILNANYIKERLHGSYDILYTGELGRSAHEMIIDCRPFKDYGVEVVDIAKRLMDYGFHAPTVSFPVAGTMMIEPTESENKEEIDKFCDAMISIKEEIILCSPDDENNLLKNSPHTLELVTSEIWDYKYSREKAAFPLAYVKENKFWPPVRRVNDAYGDRNLICSCTPIELYAD
;
A
#
# COMPACT_ATOMS: atom_id res chain seq x y z
N GLN A 1 -16.11 19.19 -1.80
CA GLN A 1 -15.83 20.47 -2.46
C GLN A 1 -15.13 21.35 -1.49
N ASP A 2 -13.82 21.43 -1.54
CA ASP A 2 -13.10 22.39 -0.74
C ASP A 2 -12.92 23.70 -1.49
N SER A 3 -14.00 24.46 -1.56
CA SER A 3 -13.92 25.88 -1.88
C SER A 3 -13.11 26.68 -0.86
N SER A 4 -12.92 26.14 0.35
CA SER A 4 -12.05 26.73 1.38
C SER A 4 -10.57 26.69 1.00
N SER A 5 -10.13 25.74 0.21
CA SER A 5 -8.73 25.67 -0.22
C SER A 5 -8.38 26.72 -1.27
N ALA A 6 -9.33 27.13 -2.10
CA ALA A 6 -9.10 28.16 -3.11
C ALA A 6 -9.01 29.57 -2.53
N ALA A 7 -9.67 29.82 -1.41
CA ALA A 7 -9.64 31.12 -0.72
C ALA A 7 -8.49 31.23 0.28
N SER A 8 -7.75 30.14 0.55
CA SER A 8 -6.58 30.24 1.39
C SER A 8 -5.51 31.02 0.64
N ASP A 9 -5.23 32.16 1.20
CA ASP A 9 -4.29 33.17 0.82
C ASP A 9 -3.01 32.57 0.18
N VAL A 10 -2.86 32.77 -1.11
CA VAL A 10 -1.69 32.31 -1.91
C VAL A 10 -0.38 32.77 -1.28
N TYR A 11 -0.36 33.90 -0.57
CA TYR A 11 0.79 34.41 0.16
C TYR A 11 1.25 33.55 1.34
N LYS A 12 0.42 32.62 1.80
CA LYS A 12 0.74 31.75 2.94
C LYS A 12 1.14 30.33 2.54
N ARG A 13 0.97 29.95 1.29
CA ARG A 13 1.37 28.63 0.80
C ARG A 13 2.85 28.62 0.44
N GLN A 14 3.64 28.05 1.30
CA GLN A 14 5.09 27.96 1.14
C GLN A 14 5.54 26.64 0.49
N ALA A 15 4.73 25.62 0.53
CA ALA A 15 5.04 24.31 -0.02
C ALA A 15 3.80 23.58 -0.50
N LEU A 16 4.01 22.72 -1.50
CA LEU A 16 3.10 21.68 -1.92
C LEU A 16 3.74 20.31 -1.60
N MET A 17 3.02 19.43 -0.89
CA MET A 17 3.41 18.05 -0.73
C MET A 17 2.58 17.17 -1.67
N ILE A 18 3.22 16.33 -2.45
CA ILE A 18 2.58 15.43 -3.42
C ILE A 18 3.19 14.03 -3.37
N THR A 19 2.38 13.03 -3.71
CA THR A 19 2.84 11.67 -4.05
C THR A 19 2.74 11.51 -5.56
N TYR A 20 3.78 10.97 -6.23
CA TYR A 20 3.76 10.76 -7.68
C TYR A 20 4.41 9.41 -8.05
N PRO A 21 3.73 8.56 -8.89
CA PRO A 21 2.31 8.70 -9.24
C PRO A 21 1.43 8.78 -8.01
N SER A 22 0.19 9.26 -8.16
CA SER A 22 -0.69 9.48 -7.01
C SER A 22 -1.07 8.16 -6.34
N THR A 23 -1.44 8.22 -5.05
CA THR A 23 -1.97 7.09 -4.27
C THR A 23 -3.26 6.50 -4.87
N HIS A 24 -3.88 7.20 -5.82
CA HIS A 24 -5.03 6.71 -6.58
C HIS A 24 -4.63 5.83 -7.78
N GLY A 25 -3.34 5.54 -7.95
CA GLY A 25 -2.82 4.73 -9.04
C GLY A 25 -2.78 5.45 -10.39
N VAL A 26 -2.59 6.76 -10.39
CA VAL A 26 -2.61 7.59 -11.61
C VAL A 26 -1.33 8.40 -11.76
N PHE A 27 -0.76 8.39 -12.96
CA PHE A 27 0.23 9.39 -13.38
C PHE A 27 -0.49 10.66 -13.80
N GLU A 28 -0.39 11.71 -12.98
CA GLU A 28 -0.97 13.01 -13.27
C GLU A 28 -0.26 13.64 -14.47
N SER A 29 -0.97 13.81 -15.59
CA SER A 29 -0.43 14.39 -16.83
C SER A 29 0.01 15.85 -16.65
N ASP A 30 -0.68 16.59 -15.78
CA ASP A 30 -0.43 18.01 -15.53
C ASP A 30 0.61 18.27 -14.41
N ILE A 31 1.33 17.26 -13.96
CA ILE A 31 2.27 17.39 -12.84
C ILE A 31 3.26 18.55 -13.01
N LEU A 32 3.80 18.76 -14.21
CA LEU A 32 4.73 19.84 -14.50
C LEU A 32 4.05 21.22 -14.45
N LYS A 33 2.78 21.31 -14.87
CA LYS A 33 2.04 22.57 -14.75
C LYS A 33 1.78 22.91 -13.29
N ILE A 34 1.42 21.91 -12.50
CA ILE A 34 1.16 22.06 -11.05
C ILE A 34 2.42 22.54 -10.33
N THR A 35 3.56 21.86 -10.54
CA THR A 35 4.83 22.24 -9.91
C THR A 35 5.32 23.62 -10.34
N ASN A 36 5.18 23.97 -11.62
CA ASN A 36 5.52 25.30 -12.12
C ASN A 36 4.65 26.40 -11.51
N ILE A 37 3.36 26.18 -11.29
CA ILE A 37 2.50 27.15 -10.61
C ILE A 37 3.04 27.43 -9.20
N ILE A 38 3.41 26.40 -8.44
CA ILE A 38 3.97 26.54 -7.10
C ILE A 38 5.28 27.33 -7.14
N HIS A 39 6.21 26.99 -8.03
CA HIS A 39 7.49 27.68 -8.18
C HIS A 39 7.32 29.15 -8.59
N ASN A 40 6.42 29.43 -9.52
CA ASN A 40 6.15 30.81 -9.97
C ASN A 40 5.62 31.71 -8.85
N HIS A 41 5.07 31.13 -7.79
CA HIS A 41 4.61 31.85 -6.59
C HIS A 41 5.61 31.73 -5.42
N GLY A 42 6.85 31.31 -5.66
CA GLY A 42 7.91 31.20 -4.66
C GLY A 42 7.79 30.03 -3.68
N GLY A 43 6.85 29.10 -3.93
CA GLY A 43 6.69 27.90 -3.15
C GLY A 43 7.70 26.79 -3.52
N GLN A 44 7.80 25.76 -2.67
CA GLN A 44 8.62 24.58 -2.88
C GLN A 44 7.75 23.34 -3.05
N VAL A 45 8.24 22.34 -3.77
CA VAL A 45 7.53 21.08 -3.98
C VAL A 45 8.24 19.95 -3.23
N TYR A 46 7.52 19.35 -2.29
CA TYR A 46 7.96 18.14 -1.58
C TYR A 46 7.28 16.92 -2.20
N MET A 47 8.06 15.98 -2.74
CA MET A 47 7.55 14.73 -3.26
C MET A 47 7.74 13.60 -2.24
N ASP A 48 6.63 12.95 -1.90
CA ASP A 48 6.65 11.67 -1.21
C ASP A 48 7.16 10.59 -2.19
N GLY A 49 8.29 9.97 -1.83
CA GLY A 49 8.94 8.93 -2.64
C GLY A 49 8.41 7.52 -2.39
N ALA A 50 7.25 7.36 -1.75
CA ALA A 50 6.66 6.05 -1.48
C ALA A 50 6.43 5.24 -2.76
N ASN A 51 6.03 5.89 -3.85
CA ASN A 51 5.70 5.29 -5.14
C ASN A 51 6.91 5.28 -6.11
N MET A 52 8.13 5.26 -5.60
CA MET A 52 9.35 5.31 -6.42
C MET A 52 9.49 4.11 -7.35
N ASN A 53 8.95 2.95 -7.02
CA ASN A 53 8.99 1.75 -7.88
C ASN A 53 8.24 1.94 -9.22
N ALA A 54 7.37 2.93 -9.33
CA ALA A 54 6.75 3.32 -10.59
C ALA A 54 7.57 4.37 -11.38
N GLN A 55 8.71 4.82 -10.87
CA GLN A 55 9.51 5.89 -11.45
C GLN A 55 10.92 5.46 -11.88
N VAL A 56 11.56 4.53 -11.15
CA VAL A 56 12.97 4.20 -11.31
C VAL A 56 13.32 3.86 -12.76
N GLY A 57 14.25 4.63 -13.33
CA GLY A 57 14.71 4.45 -14.70
C GLY A 57 13.75 4.93 -15.81
N LEU A 58 12.56 5.44 -15.46
CA LEU A 58 11.58 6.04 -16.37
C LEU A 58 11.49 7.55 -16.18
N THR A 59 11.44 8.00 -14.93
CA THR A 59 11.43 9.42 -14.55
C THR A 59 12.18 9.60 -13.22
N ASN A 60 12.19 10.81 -12.68
CA ASN A 60 12.79 11.08 -11.37
C ASN A 60 12.21 12.38 -10.76
N PRO A 61 12.41 12.61 -9.45
CA PRO A 61 11.87 13.77 -8.75
C PRO A 61 12.21 15.10 -9.38
N LYS A 62 13.44 15.28 -9.90
CA LYS A 62 13.87 16.52 -10.55
C LYS A 62 13.09 16.81 -11.83
N ILE A 63 12.86 15.78 -12.67
CA ILE A 63 12.07 15.93 -13.93
C ILE A 63 10.63 16.30 -13.59
N ILE A 64 10.08 15.74 -12.52
CA ILE A 64 8.72 16.03 -12.03
C ILE A 64 8.60 17.46 -11.47
N GLY A 65 9.71 18.08 -11.10
CA GLY A 65 9.75 19.43 -10.51
C GLY A 65 9.76 19.42 -8.98
N ALA A 66 10.14 18.33 -8.34
CA ALA A 66 10.29 18.27 -6.90
C ALA A 66 11.58 18.95 -6.42
N ASP A 67 11.48 19.73 -5.35
CA ASP A 67 12.62 20.37 -4.68
C ASP A 67 13.15 19.51 -3.53
N VAL A 68 12.28 18.71 -2.92
CA VAL A 68 12.59 17.76 -1.85
C VAL A 68 11.91 16.43 -2.17
N CYS A 69 12.61 15.34 -1.90
CA CYS A 69 12.04 14.01 -1.97
C CYS A 69 12.62 13.13 -0.87
N HIS A 70 11.77 12.48 -0.07
CA HIS A 70 12.19 11.36 0.76
C HIS A 70 12.01 10.03 0.04
N LEU A 71 12.83 9.05 0.40
CA LEU A 71 12.75 7.69 -0.14
C LEU A 71 12.34 6.71 0.95
N ASN A 72 11.43 5.81 0.59
CA ASN A 72 11.03 4.67 1.42
C ASN A 72 11.84 3.45 0.96
N LEU A 73 13.02 3.23 1.57
CA LEU A 73 13.89 2.13 1.18
C LEU A 73 13.26 0.75 1.41
N HIS A 74 12.35 0.64 2.38
CA HIS A 74 11.59 -0.57 2.69
C HIS A 74 10.45 -0.87 1.70
N LYS A 75 10.27 -0.05 0.68
CA LYS A 75 9.36 -0.27 -0.43
C LYS A 75 10.15 -0.64 -1.68
N THR A 76 10.69 0.33 -2.39
CA THR A 76 11.36 0.17 -3.69
C THR A 76 12.75 -0.45 -3.60
N PHE A 77 13.45 -0.30 -2.46
CA PHE A 77 14.88 -0.62 -2.35
C PHE A 77 15.20 -1.75 -1.36
N ALA A 78 14.24 -2.62 -1.14
CA ALA A 78 14.37 -3.97 -0.55
C ALA A 78 14.86 -4.06 0.90
N ILE A 79 14.96 -2.98 1.68
CA ILE A 79 15.27 -3.13 3.10
C ILE A 79 14.06 -3.66 3.87
N PRO A 80 14.25 -4.40 4.97
CA PRO A 80 13.14 -4.88 5.77
C PRO A 80 12.37 -3.72 6.41
N HIS A 81 11.05 -3.86 6.51
CA HIS A 81 10.20 -2.91 7.23
C HIS A 81 10.39 -3.00 8.76
N GLY A 82 10.87 -4.15 9.25
CA GLY A 82 11.28 -4.36 10.65
C GLY A 82 10.14 -4.29 11.67
N GLY A 83 8.90 -4.56 11.22
CA GLY A 83 7.73 -4.54 12.10
C GLY A 83 7.27 -3.14 12.53
N GLY A 84 7.80 -2.06 11.94
CA GLY A 84 7.37 -0.71 12.34
C GLY A 84 8.08 0.45 11.66
N GLY A 85 8.83 0.23 10.66
CA GLY A 85 9.56 1.27 9.96
C GLY A 85 11.02 1.34 10.36
N PRO A 86 11.90 1.21 9.37
CA PRO A 86 13.34 1.25 9.58
C PRO A 86 13.78 2.67 9.97
N GLY A 87 14.79 2.76 10.81
CA GLY A 87 15.36 4.02 11.27
C GLY A 87 16.24 4.71 10.22
N VAL A 88 15.91 4.61 8.93
CA VAL A 88 16.63 5.27 7.83
C VAL A 88 15.65 5.71 6.74
N GLY A 89 15.75 6.97 6.35
CA GLY A 89 14.93 7.56 5.30
C GLY A 89 15.75 8.63 4.56
N PRO A 90 16.36 8.30 3.41
CA PRO A 90 17.12 9.28 2.66
C PRO A 90 16.26 10.46 2.21
N ILE A 91 16.79 11.66 2.37
CA ILE A 91 16.22 12.89 1.87
C ILE A 91 17.11 13.44 0.77
N CYS A 92 16.53 13.69 -0.39
CA CYS A 92 17.19 14.38 -1.50
C CYS A 92 16.59 15.78 -1.64
N VAL A 93 17.46 16.78 -1.85
CA VAL A 93 17.01 18.17 -2.01
C VAL A 93 17.67 18.84 -3.21
N SER A 94 16.98 19.82 -3.78
CA SER A 94 17.55 20.72 -4.77
C SER A 94 18.68 21.56 -4.17
N LYS A 95 19.65 21.98 -5.00
CA LYS A 95 20.87 22.67 -4.55
C LYS A 95 20.60 23.89 -3.65
N HIS A 96 19.56 24.66 -3.94
CA HIS A 96 19.23 25.87 -3.17
C HIS A 96 18.73 25.56 -1.74
N LEU A 97 18.27 24.34 -1.48
CA LEU A 97 17.83 23.90 -0.15
C LEU A 97 18.95 23.21 0.64
N SER A 98 20.04 22.81 0.01
CA SER A 98 21.14 22.08 0.69
C SER A 98 21.77 22.86 1.86
N PRO A 99 21.86 24.21 1.87
CA PRO A 99 22.37 24.95 3.02
C PRO A 99 21.53 24.81 4.29
N PHE A 100 20.26 24.44 4.17
CA PHE A 100 19.29 24.36 5.26
C PHE A 100 19.10 22.95 5.83
N LEU A 101 19.77 21.94 5.26
CA LEU A 101 19.67 20.57 5.77
C LEU A 101 20.08 20.49 7.24
N PRO A 102 19.46 19.56 8.02
CA PRO A 102 19.75 19.42 9.45
C PRO A 102 21.24 19.20 9.75
N THR A 103 21.73 19.84 10.80
CA THR A 103 23.07 19.54 11.34
C THR A 103 23.01 18.39 12.34
N ASN A 104 24.17 17.91 12.78
CA ASN A 104 24.29 16.97 13.88
C ASN A 104 25.45 17.41 14.80
N PRO A 105 25.31 17.32 16.14
CA PRO A 105 26.33 17.79 17.07
C PRO A 105 27.61 16.94 17.06
N VAL A 106 27.56 15.69 16.58
CA VAL A 106 28.70 14.78 16.56
C VAL A 106 29.44 14.81 15.21
N ILE A 107 28.67 14.89 14.13
CA ILE A 107 29.22 14.90 12.76
C ILE A 107 28.66 16.10 12.04
N LYS A 108 29.51 16.88 11.38
CA LYS A 108 29.08 18.01 10.57
C LYS A 108 28.29 17.50 9.36
N THR A 109 26.95 17.56 9.45
CA THR A 109 26.00 17.41 8.36
C THR A 109 25.31 18.75 8.12
N GLY A 110 24.64 18.91 7.00
CA GLY A 110 23.97 20.18 6.67
C GLY A 110 24.92 21.26 6.18
N GLY A 111 24.37 22.40 5.86
CA GLY A 111 25.08 23.57 5.31
C GLY A 111 25.20 24.74 6.29
N ASP A 112 25.58 25.92 5.77
CA ASP A 112 25.85 27.11 6.59
C ASP A 112 24.61 27.69 7.29
N LYS A 113 23.42 27.32 6.83
CA LYS A 113 22.11 27.73 7.40
C LYS A 113 21.35 26.54 7.98
N ALA A 114 22.09 25.51 8.41
CA ALA A 114 21.50 24.26 8.89
C ALA A 114 20.54 24.50 10.06
N ILE A 115 19.43 23.76 10.04
CA ILE A 115 18.54 23.66 11.20
C ILE A 115 19.14 22.68 12.25
N PRO A 116 18.71 22.72 13.51
CA PRO A 116 19.14 21.78 14.53
C PRO A 116 18.95 20.32 14.13
N ALA A 117 19.63 19.42 14.83
CA ALA A 117 19.51 17.98 14.64
C ALA A 117 18.07 17.52 14.83
N ILE A 118 17.58 16.68 13.91
CA ILE A 118 16.22 16.10 13.93
C ILE A 118 16.20 14.65 14.42
N SER A 119 17.37 14.01 14.51
CA SER A 119 17.53 12.63 14.99
C SER A 119 18.82 12.47 15.76
N ALA A 120 18.87 11.48 16.66
CA ALA A 120 20.07 11.19 17.45
C ALA A 120 21.22 10.66 16.56
N ALA A 121 20.91 9.73 15.65
CA ALA A 121 21.88 9.19 14.71
C ALA A 121 21.97 10.07 13.44
N PRO A 122 23.17 10.54 13.05
CA PRO A 122 23.34 11.46 11.93
C PRO A 122 22.91 10.88 10.57
N PHE A 123 23.01 9.57 10.41
CA PHE A 123 22.66 8.85 9.18
C PHE A 123 21.58 7.78 9.39
N GLY A 124 20.85 7.83 10.50
CA GLY A 124 19.89 6.80 10.87
C GLY A 124 20.55 5.42 11.00
N SER A 125 19.80 4.37 10.72
CA SER A 125 20.30 2.98 10.68
C SER A 125 21.05 2.71 9.37
N ALA A 126 22.21 3.36 9.19
CA ALA A 126 22.97 3.36 7.93
C ALA A 126 23.35 1.94 7.44
N LEU A 127 23.48 0.96 8.35
CA LEU A 127 23.75 -0.44 8.00
C LEU A 127 22.67 -1.01 7.07
N ALA A 128 21.41 -0.62 7.22
CA ALA A 128 20.31 -1.05 6.34
C ALA A 128 20.53 -0.64 4.87
N CYS A 129 21.27 0.45 4.61
CA CYS A 129 21.58 0.89 3.25
C CYS A 129 22.45 -0.11 2.49
N ILE A 130 23.18 -1.01 3.16
CA ILE A 130 23.96 -2.08 2.52
C ILE A 130 23.04 -3.03 1.75
N ILE A 131 21.83 -3.29 2.25
CA ILE A 131 20.83 -4.13 1.59
C ILE A 131 20.39 -3.46 0.28
N SER A 132 20.06 -2.16 0.32
CA SER A 132 19.70 -1.40 -0.88
C SER A 132 20.87 -1.34 -1.88
N TYR A 133 22.10 -1.18 -1.39
CA TYR A 133 23.29 -1.21 -2.24
C TYR A 133 23.43 -2.57 -2.94
N GLY A 134 23.28 -3.67 -2.22
CA GLY A 134 23.29 -5.03 -2.77
C GLY A 134 22.20 -5.22 -3.83
N TYR A 135 20.96 -4.85 -3.51
CA TYR A 135 19.82 -4.91 -4.43
C TYR A 135 20.08 -4.13 -5.74
N ILE A 136 20.50 -2.87 -5.63
CA ILE A 136 20.80 -2.02 -6.77
C ILE A 136 21.95 -2.59 -7.59
N SER A 137 23.01 -3.08 -6.93
CA SER A 137 24.18 -3.65 -7.60
C SER A 137 23.87 -4.94 -8.34
N MET A 138 23.02 -5.79 -7.78
CA MET A 138 22.57 -7.05 -8.41
C MET A 138 21.70 -6.81 -9.64
N LEU A 139 20.78 -5.86 -9.59
CA LEU A 139 19.87 -5.56 -10.70
C LEU A 139 20.53 -4.70 -11.78
N GLY A 140 21.39 -3.78 -11.39
CA GLY A 140 21.96 -2.78 -12.28
C GLY A 140 20.87 -1.85 -12.88
N ALA A 141 21.29 -0.94 -13.75
CA ALA A 141 20.40 0.05 -14.36
C ALA A 141 19.28 -0.57 -15.21
N SER A 142 19.60 -1.64 -15.94
CA SER A 142 18.62 -2.33 -16.79
C SER A 142 17.59 -3.12 -15.98
N GLY A 143 18.04 -3.82 -14.94
CA GLY A 143 17.17 -4.59 -14.05
C GLY A 143 16.20 -3.69 -13.29
N LEU A 144 16.68 -2.60 -12.70
CA LEU A 144 15.82 -1.62 -12.01
C LEU A 144 14.76 -1.02 -12.93
N ARG A 145 15.15 -0.65 -14.17
CA ARG A 145 14.19 -0.14 -15.15
C ARG A 145 13.14 -1.19 -15.53
N ASN A 146 13.57 -2.44 -15.68
CA ASN A 146 12.66 -3.55 -16.00
C ASN A 146 11.71 -3.84 -14.83
N ALA A 147 12.20 -3.81 -13.59
CA ALA A 147 11.35 -3.93 -12.40
C ALA A 147 10.21 -2.91 -12.43
N THR A 148 10.51 -1.62 -12.65
CA THR A 148 9.50 -0.57 -12.77
C THR A 148 8.50 -0.85 -13.89
N LYS A 149 8.97 -1.27 -15.07
CA LYS A 149 8.08 -1.59 -16.19
C LYS A 149 7.15 -2.76 -15.89
N ILE A 150 7.67 -3.80 -15.24
CA ILE A 150 6.91 -5.00 -14.87
C ILE A 150 5.88 -4.66 -13.80
N ALA A 151 6.23 -3.84 -12.80
CA ALA A 151 5.26 -3.39 -11.78
C ALA A 151 4.05 -2.70 -12.43
N ILE A 152 4.28 -1.77 -13.36
CA ILE A 152 3.21 -1.09 -14.10
C ILE A 152 2.45 -2.07 -15.00
N LEU A 153 3.14 -2.99 -15.66
CA LEU A 153 2.52 -3.99 -16.53
C LEU A 153 1.61 -4.94 -15.72
N ASN A 154 2.08 -5.44 -14.59
CA ASN A 154 1.33 -6.34 -13.72
C ASN A 154 0.04 -5.69 -13.21
N ALA A 155 0.11 -4.43 -12.77
CA ALA A 155 -1.07 -3.68 -12.35
C ALA A 155 -2.10 -3.56 -13.49
N ASN A 156 -1.67 -3.18 -14.68
CA ASN A 156 -2.57 -3.07 -15.83
C ASN A 156 -3.07 -4.45 -16.31
N TYR A 157 -2.30 -5.51 -16.15
CA TYR A 157 -2.75 -6.87 -16.45
C TYR A 157 -3.89 -7.29 -15.51
N ILE A 158 -3.74 -7.09 -14.19
CA ILE A 158 -4.82 -7.35 -13.22
C ILE A 158 -6.07 -6.54 -13.59
N LYS A 159 -5.89 -5.25 -13.90
CA LYS A 159 -6.99 -4.38 -14.31
C LYS A 159 -7.78 -4.96 -15.47
N GLU A 160 -7.11 -5.42 -16.53
CA GLU A 160 -7.77 -6.03 -17.69
C GLU A 160 -8.43 -7.37 -17.35
N ARG A 161 -7.81 -8.20 -16.51
CA ARG A 161 -8.37 -9.48 -16.05
C ARG A 161 -9.64 -9.30 -15.22
N LEU A 162 -9.69 -8.24 -14.41
CA LEU A 162 -10.85 -7.95 -13.55
C LEU A 162 -11.93 -7.11 -14.24
N HIS A 163 -11.69 -6.69 -15.51
CA HIS A 163 -12.65 -5.90 -16.27
C HIS A 163 -14.00 -6.63 -16.37
N GLY A 164 -15.10 -5.91 -16.12
CA GLY A 164 -16.46 -6.47 -16.07
C GLY A 164 -16.81 -7.20 -14.78
N SER A 165 -15.82 -7.50 -13.93
CA SER A 165 -16.05 -8.06 -12.60
C SER A 165 -15.97 -6.99 -11.51
N TYR A 166 -15.03 -6.08 -11.62
CA TYR A 166 -14.82 -5.00 -10.66
C TYR A 166 -14.55 -3.70 -11.40
N ASP A 167 -15.06 -2.60 -10.87
CA ASP A 167 -14.80 -1.27 -11.39
C ASP A 167 -13.49 -0.71 -10.81
N ILE A 168 -12.65 -0.14 -11.67
CA ILE A 168 -11.47 0.59 -11.25
C ILE A 168 -11.85 2.06 -11.11
N LEU A 169 -11.68 2.60 -9.92
CA LEU A 169 -12.20 3.92 -9.56
C LEU A 169 -11.47 5.07 -10.27
N TYR A 170 -10.18 4.92 -10.50
CA TYR A 170 -9.34 5.95 -11.10
C TYR A 170 -8.44 5.37 -12.18
N THR A 171 -8.36 6.07 -13.30
CA THR A 171 -7.40 5.78 -14.38
C THR A 171 -6.87 7.07 -14.97
N GLY A 172 -5.68 7.01 -15.58
CA GLY A 172 -5.17 8.10 -16.39
C GLY A 172 -5.99 8.32 -17.69
N GLU A 173 -5.63 9.36 -18.44
CA GLU A 173 -6.34 9.78 -19.69
C GLU A 173 -6.49 8.67 -20.73
N LEU A 174 -5.54 7.74 -20.79
CA LEU A 174 -5.56 6.58 -21.69
C LEU A 174 -6.23 5.35 -21.06
N GLY A 175 -6.96 5.50 -19.97
CA GLY A 175 -7.57 4.39 -19.25
C GLY A 175 -6.57 3.44 -18.60
N ARG A 176 -5.33 3.88 -18.33
CA ARG A 176 -4.27 3.08 -17.72
C ARG A 176 -4.09 3.42 -16.24
N SER A 177 -3.74 2.40 -15.46
CA SER A 177 -3.27 2.57 -14.09
C SER A 177 -1.75 2.70 -14.05
N ALA A 178 -1.21 3.23 -12.96
CA ALA A 178 0.22 3.20 -12.67
C ALA A 178 0.64 1.79 -12.20
N HIS A 179 1.35 1.67 -11.10
CA HIS A 179 1.77 0.40 -10.51
C HIS A 179 0.75 -0.18 -9.53
N GLU A 180 -0.26 0.59 -9.19
CA GLU A 180 -1.36 0.23 -8.28
C GLU A 180 -2.70 0.71 -8.84
N MET A 181 -3.80 0.19 -8.30
CA MET A 181 -5.15 0.59 -8.68
C MET A 181 -6.11 0.52 -7.51
N ILE A 182 -7.18 1.30 -7.59
CA ILE A 182 -8.24 1.32 -6.58
C ILE A 182 -9.48 0.64 -7.15
N ILE A 183 -9.86 -0.49 -6.57
CA ILE A 183 -11.07 -1.23 -6.92
C ILE A 183 -12.25 -0.72 -6.08
N ASP A 184 -13.36 -0.42 -6.72
CA ASP A 184 -14.59 -0.02 -6.05
C ASP A 184 -15.37 -1.24 -5.55
N CYS A 185 -15.46 -1.40 -4.23
CA CYS A 185 -16.25 -2.46 -3.60
C CYS A 185 -17.57 -1.95 -3.01
N ARG A 186 -17.87 -0.65 -3.12
CA ARG A 186 -19.06 -0.04 -2.52
C ARG A 186 -20.39 -0.59 -3.08
N PRO A 187 -20.51 -0.94 -4.37
CA PRO A 187 -21.75 -1.52 -4.90
C PRO A 187 -22.12 -2.87 -4.26
N PHE A 188 -21.16 -3.60 -3.69
CA PHE A 188 -21.44 -4.88 -3.06
C PHE A 188 -22.20 -4.78 -1.73
N LYS A 189 -22.38 -3.58 -1.21
CA LYS A 189 -23.28 -3.32 -0.06
C LYS A 189 -24.73 -3.69 -0.35
N ASP A 190 -25.15 -3.63 -1.61
CA ASP A 190 -26.48 -4.03 -2.03
C ASP A 190 -26.73 -5.54 -1.82
N TYR A 191 -25.66 -6.33 -1.70
CA TYR A 191 -25.65 -7.75 -1.36
C TYR A 191 -25.32 -8.01 0.12
N GLY A 192 -25.24 -6.98 0.95
CA GLY A 192 -24.84 -7.08 2.36
C GLY A 192 -23.35 -7.35 2.57
N VAL A 193 -22.52 -7.19 1.54
CA VAL A 193 -21.07 -7.48 1.60
C VAL A 193 -20.26 -6.19 1.64
N GLU A 194 -19.34 -6.12 2.58
CA GLU A 194 -18.40 -5.02 2.71
C GLU A 194 -17.00 -5.42 2.22
N VAL A 195 -16.15 -4.42 1.92
CA VAL A 195 -14.78 -4.66 1.45
C VAL A 195 -13.97 -5.54 2.41
N VAL A 196 -14.20 -5.43 3.71
CA VAL A 196 -13.55 -6.28 4.71
C VAL A 196 -13.95 -7.76 4.56
N ASP A 197 -15.17 -8.04 4.12
CA ASP A 197 -15.63 -9.40 3.88
C ASP A 197 -14.88 -10.03 2.71
N ILE A 198 -14.68 -9.26 1.64
CA ILE A 198 -13.88 -9.67 0.47
C ILE A 198 -12.42 -9.93 0.91
N ALA A 199 -11.84 -9.02 1.68
CA ALA A 199 -10.49 -9.16 2.20
C ALA A 199 -10.31 -10.43 3.06
N LYS A 200 -11.27 -10.71 3.92
CA LYS A 200 -11.26 -11.93 4.75
C LYS A 200 -11.49 -13.20 3.92
N ARG A 201 -12.32 -13.12 2.87
CA ARG A 201 -12.52 -14.24 1.96
C ARG A 201 -11.26 -14.55 1.13
N LEU A 202 -10.50 -13.56 0.70
CA LEU A 202 -9.20 -13.75 0.02
C LEU A 202 -8.22 -14.60 0.83
N MET A 203 -8.26 -14.54 2.16
CA MET A 203 -7.43 -15.39 3.01
C MET A 203 -7.76 -16.88 2.84
N ASP A 204 -9.02 -17.23 2.60
CA ASP A 204 -9.42 -18.61 2.30
C ASP A 204 -8.88 -19.10 0.94
N TYR A 205 -8.66 -18.16 0.01
CA TYR A 205 -8.02 -18.43 -1.28
C TYR A 205 -6.48 -18.43 -1.21
N GLY A 206 -5.91 -18.18 -0.03
CA GLY A 206 -4.45 -18.22 0.20
C GLY A 206 -3.73 -16.88 -0.02
N PHE A 207 -4.47 -15.78 -0.15
CA PHE A 207 -3.90 -14.46 -0.36
C PHE A 207 -3.94 -13.61 0.93
N HIS A 208 -2.85 -12.90 1.19
CA HIS A 208 -2.87 -11.77 2.08
C HIS A 208 -3.68 -10.65 1.44
N ALA A 209 -4.71 -10.18 2.13
CA ALA A 209 -5.61 -9.18 1.56
C ALA A 209 -4.88 -7.86 1.26
N PRO A 210 -5.17 -7.22 0.13
CA PRO A 210 -4.72 -5.85 -0.14
C PRO A 210 -5.25 -4.84 0.89
N THR A 211 -4.67 -3.62 0.90
CA THR A 211 -5.14 -2.52 1.74
C THR A 211 -6.61 -2.18 1.42
N VAL A 212 -7.44 -2.10 2.45
CA VAL A 212 -8.86 -1.80 2.32
C VAL A 212 -9.20 -0.41 2.86
N SER A 213 -10.25 0.21 2.29
CA SER A 213 -10.79 1.51 2.71
C SER A 213 -9.75 2.64 2.71
N PHE A 214 -8.77 2.56 1.84
CA PHE A 214 -7.75 3.59 1.64
C PHE A 214 -7.36 3.64 0.14
N PRO A 215 -7.19 4.83 -0.45
CA PRO A 215 -7.44 6.18 0.09
C PRO A 215 -8.94 6.54 0.17
N VAL A 216 -9.81 5.71 -0.36
CA VAL A 216 -11.26 5.91 -0.38
C VAL A 216 -11.94 4.81 0.45
N ALA A 217 -12.89 5.20 1.29
CA ALA A 217 -13.66 4.23 2.10
C ALA A 217 -14.45 3.25 1.21
N GLY A 218 -14.45 1.98 1.58
CA GLY A 218 -15.15 0.92 0.85
C GLY A 218 -14.48 0.48 -0.45
N THR A 219 -13.20 0.77 -0.62
CA THR A 219 -12.38 0.36 -1.77
C THR A 219 -11.25 -0.58 -1.35
N MET A 220 -10.61 -1.19 -2.33
CA MET A 220 -9.43 -2.03 -2.14
C MET A 220 -8.31 -1.52 -3.05
N MET A 221 -7.11 -1.30 -2.50
CA MET A 221 -5.92 -0.91 -3.24
C MET A 221 -5.11 -2.14 -3.58
N ILE A 222 -4.87 -2.40 -4.85
CA ILE A 222 -4.07 -3.53 -5.33
C ILE A 222 -2.78 -3.02 -5.94
N GLU A 223 -1.66 -3.47 -5.39
CA GLU A 223 -0.30 -3.25 -5.87
C GLU A 223 0.40 -4.61 -6.02
N PRO A 224 0.47 -5.18 -7.25
CA PRO A 224 1.08 -6.49 -7.46
C PRO A 224 2.59 -6.49 -7.39
N THR A 225 3.23 -5.35 -7.52
CA THR A 225 4.68 -5.16 -7.67
C THR A 225 5.29 -5.88 -8.89
N GLU A 226 6.62 -5.84 -9.02
CA GLU A 226 7.37 -6.60 -10.02
C GLU A 226 7.74 -8.01 -9.58
N SER A 227 7.62 -8.30 -8.28
CA SER A 227 8.06 -9.57 -7.70
C SER A 227 7.06 -10.70 -7.90
N GLU A 228 5.80 -10.39 -8.17
CA GLU A 228 4.79 -11.40 -8.44
C GLU A 228 4.92 -11.96 -9.85
N ASN A 229 4.95 -13.29 -9.97
CA ASN A 229 4.93 -13.95 -11.27
C ASN A 229 3.52 -14.00 -11.86
N LYS A 230 3.44 -14.26 -13.17
CA LYS A 230 2.16 -14.29 -13.89
C LYS A 230 1.19 -15.33 -13.32
N GLU A 231 1.67 -16.48 -12.90
CA GLU A 231 0.82 -17.55 -12.36
C GLU A 231 0.15 -17.13 -11.05
N GLU A 232 0.87 -16.48 -10.14
CA GLU A 232 0.29 -15.94 -8.90
C GLU A 232 -0.70 -14.81 -9.17
N ILE A 233 -0.40 -13.94 -10.13
CA ILE A 233 -1.34 -12.89 -10.56
C ILE A 233 -2.60 -13.51 -11.17
N ASP A 234 -2.49 -14.55 -11.97
CA ASP A 234 -3.64 -15.27 -12.52
C ASP A 234 -4.50 -15.88 -11.41
N LYS A 235 -3.89 -16.60 -10.45
CA LYS A 235 -4.58 -17.15 -9.28
C LYS A 235 -5.31 -16.07 -8.48
N PHE A 236 -4.68 -14.91 -8.29
CA PHE A 236 -5.31 -13.76 -7.61
C PHE A 236 -6.54 -13.26 -8.37
N CYS A 237 -6.42 -13.10 -9.68
CA CYS A 237 -7.54 -12.67 -10.51
C CYS A 237 -8.69 -13.68 -10.48
N ASP A 238 -8.37 -14.96 -10.57
CA ASP A 238 -9.36 -16.04 -10.49
C ASP A 238 -10.05 -16.08 -9.13
N ALA A 239 -9.30 -15.86 -8.04
CA ALA A 239 -9.85 -15.71 -6.69
C ALA A 239 -10.83 -14.54 -6.61
N MET A 240 -10.44 -13.36 -7.10
CA MET A 240 -11.30 -12.18 -7.11
C MET A 240 -12.59 -12.41 -7.90
N ILE A 241 -12.49 -13.00 -9.11
CA ILE A 241 -13.65 -13.31 -9.95
C ILE A 241 -14.57 -14.29 -9.24
N SER A 242 -14.02 -15.36 -8.65
CA SER A 242 -14.79 -16.34 -7.89
C SER A 242 -15.47 -15.73 -6.66
N ILE A 243 -14.80 -14.82 -5.95
CA ILE A 243 -15.41 -14.08 -4.84
C ILE A 243 -16.58 -13.22 -5.32
N LYS A 244 -16.48 -12.58 -6.49
CA LYS A 244 -17.61 -11.85 -7.06
C LYS A 244 -18.80 -12.76 -7.33
N GLU A 245 -18.57 -13.95 -7.86
CA GLU A 245 -19.62 -14.95 -8.05
C GLU A 245 -20.27 -15.36 -6.72
N GLU A 246 -19.49 -15.45 -5.65
CA GLU A 246 -20.02 -15.70 -4.30
C GLU A 246 -20.85 -14.52 -3.78
N ILE A 247 -20.42 -13.27 -4.04
CA ILE A 247 -21.12 -12.04 -3.62
C ILE A 247 -22.53 -11.97 -4.22
N ILE A 248 -22.68 -12.20 -5.51
CA ILE A 248 -24.00 -12.10 -6.18
C ILE A 248 -25.00 -13.14 -5.70
N LEU A 249 -24.57 -14.16 -4.96
CA LEU A 249 -25.42 -15.16 -4.34
C LEU A 249 -25.81 -14.80 -2.89
N CYS A 250 -25.23 -13.72 -2.33
CA CYS A 250 -25.55 -13.25 -0.99
C CYS A 250 -26.86 -12.44 -0.97
N SER A 251 -27.50 -12.43 0.18
CA SER A 251 -28.61 -11.53 0.49
C SER A 251 -28.21 -10.58 1.61
N PRO A 252 -28.65 -9.31 1.57
CA PRO A 252 -28.36 -8.33 2.63
C PRO A 252 -28.80 -8.79 4.03
N ASP A 253 -29.84 -9.61 4.09
CA ASP A 253 -30.44 -10.11 5.35
C ASP A 253 -29.74 -11.39 5.85
N ASP A 254 -28.84 -12.00 5.09
CA ASP A 254 -28.14 -13.23 5.48
C ASP A 254 -26.78 -12.94 6.10
N GLU A 255 -26.76 -12.65 7.40
CA GLU A 255 -25.52 -12.46 8.16
C GLU A 255 -24.71 -13.76 8.32
N ASN A 256 -25.28 -14.92 7.99
CA ASN A 256 -24.62 -16.24 8.10
C ASN A 256 -24.14 -16.76 6.73
N ASN A 257 -23.82 -15.88 5.80
CA ASN A 257 -23.29 -16.26 4.50
C ASN A 257 -21.77 -16.55 4.54
N LEU A 258 -21.28 -17.11 3.45
CA LEU A 258 -19.88 -17.55 3.30
C LEU A 258 -18.86 -16.41 3.51
N LEU A 259 -19.14 -15.21 2.98
CA LEU A 259 -18.22 -14.06 3.08
C LEU A 259 -18.19 -13.50 4.50
N LYS A 260 -19.35 -13.38 5.16
CA LYS A 260 -19.43 -12.88 6.54
C LYS A 260 -18.70 -13.81 7.53
N ASN A 261 -18.66 -15.11 7.25
CA ASN A 261 -17.99 -16.09 8.10
C ASN A 261 -16.51 -16.33 7.76
N SER A 262 -16.04 -15.77 6.66
CA SER A 262 -14.59 -15.85 6.29
C SER A 262 -13.73 -15.03 7.27
N PRO A 263 -12.47 -15.45 7.52
CA PRO A 263 -11.81 -16.63 6.97
C PRO A 263 -12.13 -17.90 7.76
N HIS A 264 -11.97 -19.06 7.12
CA HIS A 264 -12.23 -20.37 7.71
C HIS A 264 -10.94 -21.05 8.15
N THR A 265 -10.72 -21.14 9.47
CA THR A 265 -9.52 -21.78 10.04
C THR A 265 -9.63 -23.31 9.97
N LEU A 266 -8.47 -24.00 10.10
CA LEU A 266 -8.44 -25.46 10.18
C LEU A 266 -9.32 -26.00 11.31
N GLU A 267 -9.24 -25.38 12.50
CA GLU A 267 -10.04 -25.75 13.66
C GLU A 267 -11.54 -25.70 13.35
N LEU A 268 -12.00 -24.63 12.70
CA LEU A 268 -13.41 -24.50 12.31
C LEU A 268 -13.84 -25.59 11.32
N VAL A 269 -13.03 -25.83 10.29
CA VAL A 269 -13.37 -26.76 9.20
C VAL A 269 -13.36 -28.22 9.68
N THR A 270 -12.54 -28.54 10.70
CA THR A 270 -12.46 -29.89 11.28
C THR A 270 -13.36 -30.09 12.52
N SER A 271 -14.07 -29.05 12.97
CA SER A 271 -14.96 -29.17 14.12
C SER A 271 -16.09 -30.20 13.87
N GLU A 272 -16.61 -30.82 14.91
CA GLU A 272 -17.73 -31.76 14.84
C GLU A 272 -19.01 -31.06 14.34
N ILE A 273 -19.24 -29.82 14.77
CA ILE A 273 -20.42 -29.03 14.45
C ILE A 273 -20.16 -28.13 13.23
N TRP A 274 -21.08 -28.14 12.27
CA TRP A 274 -21.06 -27.29 11.10
C TRP A 274 -22.44 -26.72 10.80
N ASP A 275 -22.75 -25.58 11.38
CA ASP A 275 -24.05 -24.92 11.28
C ASP A 275 -24.11 -23.86 10.18
N TYR A 276 -23.47 -24.14 9.03
CA TYR A 276 -23.44 -23.23 7.90
C TYR A 276 -24.24 -23.80 6.73
N LYS A 277 -24.87 -22.91 5.95
CA LYS A 277 -25.65 -23.25 4.75
C LYS A 277 -24.79 -23.72 3.57
N TYR A 278 -23.48 -23.66 3.67
CA TYR A 278 -22.50 -24.04 2.66
C TYR A 278 -21.58 -25.18 3.17
N SER A 279 -20.96 -25.90 2.25
CA SER A 279 -20.11 -27.04 2.61
C SER A 279 -18.74 -26.60 3.14
N ARG A 280 -18.11 -27.46 3.95
CA ARG A 280 -16.71 -27.31 4.38
C ARG A 280 -15.77 -27.20 3.19
N GLU A 281 -16.03 -27.96 2.13
CA GLU A 281 -15.23 -27.91 0.91
C GLU A 281 -15.29 -26.54 0.25
N LYS A 282 -16.49 -25.96 0.09
CA LYS A 282 -16.66 -24.60 -0.44
C LYS A 282 -16.00 -23.55 0.44
N ALA A 283 -16.04 -23.73 1.76
CA ALA A 283 -15.39 -22.83 2.71
C ALA A 283 -13.86 -22.83 2.57
N ALA A 284 -13.26 -24.04 2.59
CA ALA A 284 -11.83 -24.22 2.68
C ALA A 284 -11.10 -24.32 1.32
N PHE A 285 -11.77 -24.82 0.29
CA PHE A 285 -11.17 -25.17 -1.00
C PHE A 285 -11.98 -24.61 -2.18
N PRO A 286 -12.13 -23.29 -2.27
CA PRO A 286 -13.01 -22.67 -3.26
C PRO A 286 -12.57 -22.86 -4.71
N LEU A 287 -11.27 -23.03 -4.96
CA LEU A 287 -10.69 -23.30 -6.29
C LEU A 287 -9.69 -24.46 -6.23
N ALA A 288 -9.44 -25.08 -7.37
CA ALA A 288 -8.59 -26.27 -7.47
C ALA A 288 -7.17 -26.04 -6.91
N TYR A 289 -6.52 -24.96 -7.26
CA TYR A 289 -5.17 -24.64 -6.78
C TYR A 289 -5.08 -24.50 -5.25
N VAL A 290 -6.19 -24.06 -4.60
CA VAL A 290 -6.24 -23.96 -3.15
C VAL A 290 -6.22 -25.33 -2.49
N LYS A 291 -6.81 -26.34 -3.15
CA LYS A 291 -6.82 -27.73 -2.66
C LYS A 291 -5.45 -28.37 -2.70
N GLU A 292 -4.66 -28.03 -3.71
CA GLU A 292 -3.30 -28.53 -3.89
C GLU A 292 -2.30 -27.93 -2.91
N ASN A 293 -2.50 -26.67 -2.55
CA ASN A 293 -1.54 -25.91 -1.74
C ASN A 293 -2.23 -24.96 -0.74
N LYS A 294 -3.02 -25.53 0.19
CA LYS A 294 -3.79 -24.79 1.17
C LYS A 294 -2.92 -24.10 2.20
N PHE A 295 -3.03 -22.78 2.28
CA PHE A 295 -2.60 -21.99 3.42
C PHE A 295 -3.78 -21.76 4.36
N TRP A 296 -3.69 -22.24 5.60
CA TRP A 296 -4.76 -22.09 6.58
C TRP A 296 -4.68 -20.73 7.29
N PRO A 297 -5.76 -19.93 7.29
CA PRO A 297 -5.80 -18.74 8.12
C PRO A 297 -5.61 -19.09 9.60
N PRO A 298 -4.70 -18.41 10.32
CA PRO A 298 -4.40 -18.76 11.72
C PRO A 298 -5.48 -18.35 12.70
N VAL A 299 -6.27 -17.33 12.35
CA VAL A 299 -7.35 -16.79 13.19
C VAL A 299 -8.58 -16.46 12.35
N ARG A 300 -9.74 -16.47 12.99
CA ARG A 300 -10.99 -15.95 12.44
C ARG A 300 -11.02 -14.42 12.57
N ARG A 301 -12.22 -13.84 12.43
CA ARG A 301 -12.40 -12.39 12.66
C ARG A 301 -12.15 -12.04 14.11
N VAL A 302 -11.44 -10.94 14.32
CA VAL A 302 -11.27 -10.29 15.62
C VAL A 302 -12.24 -9.11 15.72
N ASN A 303 -12.65 -8.77 16.93
CA ASN A 303 -13.45 -7.58 17.19
C ASN A 303 -12.50 -6.41 17.49
N ASP A 304 -12.03 -5.76 16.43
CA ASP A 304 -11.07 -4.65 16.53
C ASP A 304 -11.62 -3.52 17.40
N ALA A 305 -12.89 -3.15 17.21
CA ALA A 305 -13.51 -2.06 17.96
C ALA A 305 -13.59 -2.37 19.47
N TYR A 306 -13.78 -3.64 19.83
CA TYR A 306 -13.72 -4.06 21.23
C TYR A 306 -12.29 -4.02 21.74
N GLY A 307 -11.33 -4.54 20.98
CA GLY A 307 -9.92 -4.55 21.33
C GLY A 307 -9.37 -3.15 21.58
N ASP A 308 -9.66 -2.21 20.70
CA ASP A 308 -9.22 -0.81 20.81
C ASP A 308 -9.77 -0.10 22.05
N ARG A 309 -10.98 -0.46 22.48
CA ARG A 309 -11.65 0.12 23.65
C ARG A 309 -11.32 -0.60 24.97
N ASN A 310 -10.81 -1.80 24.89
CA ASN A 310 -10.54 -2.66 26.05
C ASN A 310 -9.08 -3.15 26.01
N LEU A 311 -8.14 -2.21 26.07
CA LEU A 311 -6.72 -2.50 26.10
C LEU A 311 -6.38 -3.30 27.36
N ILE A 312 -5.83 -4.49 27.18
CA ILE A 312 -5.33 -5.32 28.28
C ILE A 312 -3.80 -5.31 28.21
N CYS A 313 -3.17 -4.77 29.23
CA CYS A 313 -1.72 -4.92 29.39
C CYS A 313 -1.43 -6.35 29.85
N SER A 314 -0.76 -7.12 28.99
CA SER A 314 -0.30 -8.47 29.31
C SER A 314 1.06 -8.47 30.03
N CYS A 315 1.66 -7.30 30.28
CA CYS A 315 2.90 -7.19 31.03
C CYS A 315 2.67 -7.59 32.48
N THR A 316 3.44 -8.53 32.94
CA THR A 316 3.47 -8.90 34.37
C THR A 316 3.89 -7.67 35.19
N PRO A 317 3.16 -7.32 36.27
CA PRO A 317 3.55 -6.22 37.13
C PRO A 317 4.99 -6.40 37.64
N ILE A 318 5.75 -5.30 37.71
CA ILE A 318 7.17 -5.34 38.04
C ILE A 318 7.44 -5.93 39.44
N GLU A 319 6.44 -5.82 40.33
CA GLU A 319 6.48 -6.36 41.68
C GLU A 319 6.58 -7.89 41.70
N LEU A 320 6.16 -8.56 40.63
CA LEU A 320 6.27 -10.03 40.51
C LEU A 320 7.69 -10.49 40.09
N TYR A 321 8.57 -9.56 39.73
CA TYR A 321 9.99 -9.82 39.47
C TYR A 321 10.91 -9.32 40.56
N ALA A 322 10.38 -8.74 41.65
CA ALA A 322 11.15 -8.35 42.82
C ALA A 322 11.22 -9.58 43.75
N ASP A 323 12.41 -10.20 43.82
CA ASP A 323 12.75 -11.20 44.86
C ASP A 323 12.98 -10.54 46.21
#